data_45715e11d9379bc92d66f863599cd172
#
_entry.id   45715e11d9379bc92d66f863599cd172
#
_cell.length_a   1.000
_cell.length_b   1.000
_cell.length_c   1.000
_cell.angle_alpha   90.00
_cell.angle_beta   90.00
_cell.angle_gamma   90.00
#
_symmetry.space_group_name_H-M   'P 1'
#
loop_
_entity.id
_entity.type
_entity.pdbx_description
1 polymer ?
#
loop_
_entity_poly.entity_id
_entity_poly.type
_entity_poly.pdbx_seq_one_letter_code
_entity_poly.pdbx_strand_id
1 'polypeptide(L)'
;LVEALRSDGATTYVVLHVNHQRELTREARAAIARLVDAGVPMLSQTVLLKGVNDDADTLEALMRALVEARVKPYYLHHLDKAPGTSHFRCSIGEGQALTRALHERASGLCQPAYVLDIPGGHGKAPLAAPAVERAGEAFRVRGRDGAWRDYRD
;
A
#
# COMPACT_ATOMS: atom_id res chain seq x y z
N LEU A 1 -4.13 -12.22 -22.92
CA LEU A 1 -4.58 -11.53 -21.71
C LEU A 1 -5.05 -10.10 -22.00
N VAL A 2 -4.24 -9.25 -22.68
CA VAL A 2 -4.64 -7.85 -23.02
C VAL A 2 -5.99 -7.83 -23.73
N GLU A 3 -6.17 -8.67 -24.73
CA GLU A 3 -7.42 -8.75 -25.51
C GLU A 3 -8.61 -9.20 -24.65
N ALA A 4 -8.39 -10.14 -23.73
CA ALA A 4 -9.42 -10.61 -22.78
C ALA A 4 -9.81 -9.57 -21.72
N LEU A 5 -8.99 -8.54 -21.51
CA LEU A 5 -9.26 -7.44 -20.58
C LEU A 5 -9.99 -6.26 -21.25
N ARG A 6 -10.13 -6.27 -22.59
CA ARG A 6 -10.90 -5.24 -23.30
C ARG A 6 -12.39 -5.47 -23.07
N SER A 7 -13.09 -4.44 -22.67
CA SER A 7 -14.53 -4.46 -22.45
C SER A 7 -15.16 -3.22 -23.06
N ASP A 8 -16.21 -3.39 -23.85
CA ASP A 8 -17.00 -2.27 -24.35
C ASP A 8 -17.91 -1.75 -23.22
N GLY A 9 -17.74 -0.48 -22.87
CA GLY A 9 -18.57 0.18 -21.84
C GLY A 9 -18.06 0.09 -20.41
N ALA A 10 -16.87 -0.52 -20.15
CA ALA A 10 -16.26 -0.54 -18.84
C ALA A 10 -14.75 -0.30 -18.90
N THR A 11 -14.21 0.42 -17.93
CA THR A 11 -12.77 0.60 -17.78
C THR A 11 -12.20 -0.53 -16.93
N THR A 12 -11.28 -1.29 -17.50
CA THR A 12 -10.60 -2.40 -16.81
C THR A 12 -9.38 -1.91 -16.06
N TYR A 13 -9.29 -2.25 -14.79
CA TYR A 13 -8.10 -2.09 -13.94
C TYR A 13 -7.55 -3.46 -13.55
N VAL A 14 -6.23 -3.60 -13.51
CA VAL A 14 -5.60 -4.80 -12.97
C VAL A 14 -4.96 -4.46 -11.63
N VAL A 15 -5.31 -5.21 -10.58
CA VAL A 15 -4.74 -5.07 -9.25
C VAL A 15 -3.87 -6.30 -8.97
N LEU A 16 -2.56 -6.10 -8.95
CA LEU A 16 -1.60 -7.15 -8.65
C LEU A 16 -1.56 -7.45 -7.16
N HIS A 17 -1.55 -8.72 -6.79
CA HIS A 17 -1.24 -9.16 -5.44
C HIS A 17 0.25 -9.47 -5.35
N VAL A 18 1.02 -8.66 -4.62
CA VAL A 18 2.48 -8.78 -4.48
C VAL A 18 2.87 -8.42 -3.04
N ASN A 19 3.56 -9.32 -2.36
CA ASN A 19 3.95 -9.13 -0.96
C ASN A 19 5.45 -8.86 -0.77
N HIS A 20 6.28 -9.17 -1.78
CA HIS A 20 7.72 -8.96 -1.71
C HIS A 20 8.29 -8.63 -3.10
N GLN A 21 9.32 -7.76 -3.14
CA GLN A 21 9.96 -7.35 -4.41
C GLN A 21 10.52 -8.54 -5.24
N ARG A 22 10.86 -9.66 -4.61
CA ARG A 22 11.34 -10.89 -5.28
C ARG A 22 10.31 -11.50 -6.22
N GLU A 23 9.02 -11.23 -6.02
CA GLU A 23 7.94 -11.67 -6.91
C GLU A 23 7.94 -10.91 -8.24
N LEU A 24 8.54 -9.70 -8.27
CA LEU A 24 8.70 -8.90 -9.49
C LEU A 24 9.91 -9.37 -10.29
N THR A 25 9.88 -10.64 -10.73
CA THR A 25 10.91 -11.22 -11.59
C THR A 25 10.99 -10.50 -12.94
N ARG A 26 12.02 -10.81 -13.73
CA ARG A 26 12.14 -10.26 -15.09
C ARG A 26 10.91 -10.57 -15.95
N GLU A 27 10.39 -11.78 -15.84
CA GLU A 27 9.20 -12.26 -16.57
C GLU A 27 7.93 -11.54 -16.09
N ALA A 28 7.76 -11.38 -14.77
CA ALA A 28 6.64 -10.63 -14.19
C ALA A 28 6.68 -9.15 -14.65
N ARG A 29 7.84 -8.49 -14.57
CA ARG A 29 8.01 -7.10 -15.06
C ARG A 29 7.71 -6.99 -16.55
N ALA A 30 8.13 -7.93 -17.38
CA ALA A 30 7.83 -7.94 -18.80
C ALA A 30 6.32 -8.14 -19.07
N ALA A 31 5.64 -8.95 -18.26
CA ALA A 31 4.18 -9.13 -18.35
C ALA A 31 3.42 -7.87 -17.95
N ILE A 32 3.84 -7.20 -16.86
CA ILE A 32 3.32 -5.92 -16.41
C ILE A 32 3.50 -4.85 -17.50
N ALA A 33 4.69 -4.74 -18.07
CA ALA A 33 4.97 -3.76 -19.13
C ALA A 33 4.03 -3.91 -20.32
N ARG A 34 3.75 -5.15 -20.78
CA ARG A 34 2.79 -5.39 -21.88
C ARG A 34 1.38 -4.90 -21.54
N LEU A 35 0.93 -5.03 -20.30
CA LEU A 35 -0.38 -4.54 -19.87
C LEU A 35 -0.41 -3.01 -19.84
N VAL A 36 0.61 -2.40 -19.23
CA VAL A 36 0.74 -0.93 -19.13
C VAL A 36 0.86 -0.30 -20.53
N ASP A 37 1.68 -0.89 -21.42
CA ASP A 37 1.87 -0.39 -22.79
C ASP A 37 0.60 -0.54 -23.63
N ALA A 38 -0.29 -1.47 -23.28
CA ALA A 38 -1.62 -1.60 -23.88
C ALA A 38 -2.66 -0.64 -23.28
N GLY A 39 -2.27 0.26 -22.36
CA GLY A 39 -3.13 1.25 -21.72
C GLY A 39 -3.96 0.73 -20.55
N VAL A 40 -3.65 -0.45 -19.99
CA VAL A 40 -4.34 -1.00 -18.82
C VAL A 40 -3.77 -0.36 -17.54
N PRO A 41 -4.58 0.36 -16.75
CA PRO A 41 -4.13 0.89 -15.47
C PRO A 41 -3.79 -0.21 -14.50
N MET A 42 -2.59 -0.12 -13.89
CA MET A 42 -2.06 -1.13 -12.99
C MET A 42 -1.96 -0.61 -11.56
N LEU A 43 -2.58 -1.31 -10.65
CA LEU A 43 -2.52 -1.08 -9.21
C LEU A 43 -1.92 -2.30 -8.51
N SER A 44 -1.53 -2.16 -7.25
CA SER A 44 -1.15 -3.31 -6.42
C SER A 44 -1.86 -3.32 -5.08
N GLN A 45 -2.03 -4.52 -4.55
CA GLN A 45 -2.37 -4.75 -3.15
C GLN A 45 -1.32 -5.68 -2.54
N THR A 46 -0.93 -5.37 -1.32
CA THR A 46 0.09 -6.06 -0.53
C THR A 46 -0.51 -6.39 0.83
N VAL A 47 -0.24 -7.55 1.37
CA VAL A 47 -0.58 -7.89 2.76
C VAL A 47 0.67 -7.68 3.62
N LEU A 48 0.52 -7.00 4.76
CA LEU A 48 1.59 -6.87 5.75
C LEU A 48 1.77 -8.20 6.48
N LEU A 49 2.93 -8.82 6.30
CA LEU A 49 3.25 -10.17 6.76
C LEU A 49 4.53 -10.18 7.58
N LYS A 50 4.42 -10.62 8.84
CA LYS A 50 5.57 -10.78 9.74
C LYS A 50 6.59 -11.77 9.16
N GLY A 51 7.85 -11.39 9.18
CA GLY A 51 8.96 -12.19 8.64
C GLY A 51 9.05 -12.19 7.11
N VAL A 52 8.22 -11.39 6.41
CA VAL A 52 8.24 -11.27 4.95
C VAL A 52 8.50 -9.83 4.50
N ASN A 53 7.71 -8.89 4.97
CA ASN A 53 7.76 -7.48 4.57
C ASN A 53 7.49 -6.52 5.74
N ASP A 54 7.71 -6.97 6.97
CA ASP A 54 7.47 -6.24 8.21
C ASP A 54 8.65 -5.38 8.67
N ASP A 55 9.53 -5.02 7.75
CA ASP A 55 10.57 -4.02 7.96
C ASP A 55 10.49 -2.89 6.91
N ALA A 56 10.99 -1.71 7.31
CA ALA A 56 10.83 -0.51 6.50
C ALA A 56 11.61 -0.56 5.18
N ASP A 57 12.77 -1.21 5.15
CA ASP A 57 13.63 -1.27 3.96
C ASP A 57 13.01 -2.21 2.91
N THR A 58 12.54 -3.37 3.33
CA THR A 58 11.85 -4.34 2.45
C THR A 58 10.56 -3.75 1.89
N LEU A 59 9.76 -3.10 2.74
CA LEU A 59 8.50 -2.49 2.31
C LEU A 59 8.75 -1.34 1.33
N GLU A 60 9.71 -0.44 1.61
CA GLU A 60 10.09 0.63 0.71
C GLU A 60 10.61 0.10 -0.63
N ALA A 61 11.47 -0.92 -0.60
CA ALA A 61 12.01 -1.53 -1.82
C ALA A 61 10.90 -2.13 -2.70
N LEU A 62 9.91 -2.79 -2.10
CA LEU A 62 8.74 -3.29 -2.84
C LEU A 62 7.96 -2.14 -3.48
N MET A 63 7.63 -1.08 -2.71
CA MET A 63 6.83 0.03 -3.20
C MET A 63 7.52 0.79 -4.33
N ARG A 64 8.85 0.98 -4.24
CA ARG A 64 9.65 1.58 -5.31
C ARG A 64 9.66 0.69 -6.55
N ALA A 65 9.89 -0.62 -6.38
CA ALA A 65 9.93 -1.57 -7.49
C ALA A 65 8.60 -1.67 -8.25
N LEU A 66 7.47 -1.49 -7.56
CA LEU A 66 6.15 -1.40 -8.17
C LEU A 66 6.01 -0.12 -9.01
N VAL A 67 6.39 1.04 -8.45
CA VAL A 67 6.33 2.33 -9.17
C VAL A 67 7.25 2.34 -10.38
N GLU A 68 8.46 1.78 -10.28
CA GLU A 68 9.37 1.59 -11.41
C GLU A 68 8.76 0.74 -12.52
N ALA A 69 7.94 -0.25 -12.15
CA ALA A 69 7.17 -1.06 -13.09
C ALA A 69 5.87 -0.38 -13.57
N ARG A 70 5.65 0.90 -13.23
CA ARG A 70 4.44 1.68 -13.55
C ARG A 70 3.17 1.09 -12.94
N VAL A 71 3.29 0.45 -11.77
CA VAL A 71 2.19 -0.05 -10.95
C VAL A 71 2.04 0.86 -9.74
N LYS A 72 0.85 1.42 -9.52
CA LYS A 72 0.58 2.26 -8.34
C LYS A 72 0.29 1.37 -7.13
N PRO A 73 1.11 1.42 -6.05
CA PRO A 73 0.74 0.83 -4.77
C PRO A 73 -0.60 1.40 -4.29
N TYR A 74 -1.61 0.54 -4.15
CA TYR A 74 -2.97 0.96 -3.84
C TYR A 74 -3.33 0.65 -2.39
N TYR A 75 -3.30 -0.63 -2.01
CA TYR A 75 -3.55 -1.04 -0.64
C TYR A 75 -2.36 -1.78 -0.02
N LEU A 76 -2.11 -1.50 1.26
CA LEU A 76 -1.41 -2.37 2.20
C LEU A 76 -2.47 -2.90 3.17
N HIS A 77 -2.80 -4.18 3.07
CA HIS A 77 -3.78 -4.82 3.93
C HIS A 77 -3.16 -5.25 5.25
N HIS A 78 -3.83 -4.96 6.35
CA HIS A 78 -3.60 -5.68 7.60
C HIS A 78 -4.06 -7.13 7.42
N LEU A 79 -3.27 -8.11 7.89
CA LEU A 79 -3.56 -9.52 7.68
C LEU A 79 -4.87 -9.93 8.33
N ASP A 80 -5.75 -10.55 7.57
CA ASP A 80 -7.03 -11.10 8.02
C ASP A 80 -6.84 -12.20 9.07
N LYS A 81 -7.88 -12.37 9.92
CA LYS A 81 -7.91 -13.43 10.94
C LYS A 81 -8.27 -14.79 10.35
N ALA A 82 -7.62 -15.17 9.24
CA ALA A 82 -7.82 -16.48 8.63
C ALA A 82 -7.15 -17.59 9.47
N PRO A 83 -7.75 -18.81 9.52
CA PRO A 83 -7.12 -19.96 10.18
C PRO A 83 -5.73 -20.26 9.60
N GLY A 84 -4.76 -20.59 10.47
CA GLY A 84 -3.40 -20.96 10.07
C GLY A 84 -2.46 -19.79 9.73
N THR A 85 -2.92 -18.54 9.72
CA THR A 85 -2.12 -17.37 9.32
C THR A 85 -1.57 -16.54 10.50
N SER A 86 -1.89 -16.91 11.75
CA SER A 86 -1.60 -16.09 12.93
C SER A 86 -0.12 -15.77 13.12
N HIS A 87 0.79 -16.63 12.70
CA HIS A 87 2.24 -16.46 12.80
C HIS A 87 2.77 -15.35 11.87
N PHE A 88 2.03 -14.98 10.83
CA PHE A 88 2.36 -13.86 9.94
C PHE A 88 1.75 -12.53 10.38
N ARG A 89 1.03 -12.47 11.50
CA ARG A 89 0.32 -11.27 11.90
C ARG A 89 1.23 -10.28 12.62
N CYS A 90 1.28 -9.05 12.09
CA CYS A 90 1.78 -7.87 12.79
C CYS A 90 0.65 -7.26 13.64
N SER A 91 1.00 -6.49 14.64
CA SER A 91 0.03 -5.61 15.32
C SER A 91 -0.32 -4.39 14.45
N ILE A 92 -1.46 -3.75 14.74
CA ILE A 92 -1.84 -2.49 14.07
C ILE A 92 -0.78 -1.42 14.33
N GLY A 93 -0.22 -1.35 15.54
CA GLY A 93 0.82 -0.38 15.90
C GLY A 93 2.11 -0.57 15.08
N GLU A 94 2.55 -1.81 14.86
CA GLU A 94 3.70 -2.11 13.97
C GLU A 94 3.41 -1.65 12.54
N GLY A 95 2.23 -1.95 11.99
CA GLY A 95 1.83 -1.50 10.66
C GLY A 95 1.75 0.02 10.54
N GLN A 96 1.26 0.71 11.58
CA GLN A 96 1.26 2.18 11.64
C GLN A 96 2.68 2.77 11.67
N ALA A 97 3.60 2.14 12.39
CA ALA A 97 5.01 2.57 12.43
C ALA A 97 5.68 2.39 11.07
N LEU A 98 5.45 1.26 10.39
CA LEU A 98 5.99 0.98 9.06
C LEU A 98 5.45 1.93 7.99
N THR A 99 4.14 2.19 7.98
CA THR A 99 3.56 3.13 7.01
C THR A 99 4.02 4.56 7.26
N ARG A 100 4.27 4.93 8.51
CA ARG A 100 4.87 6.21 8.85
C ARG A 100 6.30 6.31 8.33
N ALA A 101 7.14 5.30 8.57
CA ALA A 101 8.50 5.26 8.04
C ALA A 101 8.50 5.36 6.50
N LEU A 102 7.57 4.69 5.83
CA LEU A 102 7.41 4.80 4.37
C LEU A 102 7.05 6.23 3.93
N HIS A 103 6.17 6.93 4.67
CA HIS A 103 5.83 8.33 4.41
C HIS A 103 7.03 9.27 4.54
N GLU A 104 7.90 9.03 5.51
CA GLU A 104 9.10 9.82 5.76
C GLU A 104 10.17 9.61 4.67
N ARG A 105 10.23 8.42 4.06
CA ARG A 105 11.31 7.97 3.17
C ARG A 105 10.97 8.02 1.68
N ALA A 106 9.71 7.82 1.32
CA ALA A 106 9.30 7.64 -0.08
C ALA A 106 8.33 8.73 -0.56
N SER A 107 8.24 8.90 -1.88
CA SER A 107 7.27 9.82 -2.51
C SER A 107 5.84 9.31 -2.36
N GLY A 108 4.84 10.19 -2.52
CA GLY A 108 3.42 9.83 -2.47
C GLY A 108 3.02 8.72 -3.47
N LEU A 109 3.74 8.60 -4.60
CA LEU A 109 3.51 7.50 -5.55
C LEU A 109 3.79 6.12 -4.94
N CYS A 110 4.75 6.03 -4.01
CA CYS A 110 5.15 4.78 -3.34
C CYS A 110 4.32 4.48 -2.08
N GLN A 111 3.30 5.28 -1.77
CA GLN A 111 2.55 5.16 -0.52
C GLN A 111 1.19 4.52 -0.77
N PRO A 112 0.96 3.26 -0.32
CA PRO A 112 -0.36 2.63 -0.32
C PRO A 112 -1.23 3.14 0.82
N ALA A 113 -2.54 2.99 0.72
CA ALA A 113 -3.43 3.13 1.86
C ALA A 113 -3.34 1.88 2.76
N TYR A 114 -2.97 2.06 4.03
CA TYR A 114 -2.98 0.97 5.02
C TYR A 114 -4.39 0.77 5.53
N VAL A 115 -4.94 -0.43 5.35
CA VAL A 115 -6.35 -0.74 5.60
C VAL A 115 -6.54 -2.08 6.31
N LEU A 116 -7.63 -2.18 7.05
CA LEU A 116 -8.16 -3.42 7.62
C LEU A 116 -9.50 -3.75 6.97
N ASP A 117 -9.66 -4.96 6.47
CA ASP A 117 -10.96 -5.51 6.13
C ASP A 117 -11.69 -5.92 7.41
N ILE A 118 -12.76 -5.19 7.75
CA ILE A 118 -13.50 -5.45 9.00
C ILE A 118 -14.26 -6.76 8.87
N PRO A 119 -14.04 -7.74 9.80
CA PRO A 119 -14.75 -9.02 9.76
C PRO A 119 -16.27 -8.83 9.73
N GLY A 120 -16.97 -9.68 8.99
CA GLY A 120 -18.43 -9.61 8.86
C GLY A 120 -18.92 -8.75 7.69
N GLY A 121 -18.03 -8.32 6.80
CA GLY A 121 -18.43 -7.57 5.59
C GLY A 121 -18.71 -6.08 5.82
N HIS A 122 -18.21 -5.52 6.93
CA HIS A 122 -18.41 -4.10 7.30
C HIS A 122 -17.49 -3.12 6.53
N GLY A 123 -16.80 -3.59 5.49
CA GLY A 123 -15.95 -2.75 4.64
C GLY A 123 -14.52 -2.61 5.13
N LYS A 124 -13.81 -1.61 4.57
CA LYS A 124 -12.40 -1.33 4.88
C LYS A 124 -12.26 -0.12 5.79
N ALA A 125 -11.51 -0.28 6.88
CA ALA A 125 -11.13 0.82 7.77
C ALA A 125 -9.71 1.28 7.46
N PRO A 126 -9.45 2.59 7.24
CA PRO A 126 -8.11 3.14 7.19
C PRO A 126 -7.42 2.97 8.56
N LEU A 127 -6.19 2.46 8.55
CA LEU A 127 -5.40 2.24 9.77
C LEU A 127 -4.22 3.21 9.93
N ALA A 128 -3.98 4.09 8.96
CA ALA A 128 -2.87 5.05 9.05
C ALA A 128 -2.98 5.89 10.34
N ALA A 129 -1.87 6.09 11.02
CA ALA A 129 -1.85 6.97 12.19
C ALA A 129 -2.21 8.41 11.78
N PRO A 130 -2.97 9.14 12.59
CA PRO A 130 -3.32 10.52 12.30
C PRO A 130 -2.07 11.38 12.09
N ALA A 131 -2.09 12.20 11.05
CA ALA A 131 -1.09 13.23 10.81
C ALA A 131 -1.59 14.63 11.18
N VAL A 132 -2.83 14.75 11.65
CA VAL A 132 -3.47 15.99 12.07
C VAL A 132 -4.20 15.72 13.38
N GLU A 133 -3.98 16.60 14.34
CA GLU A 133 -4.64 16.61 15.65
C GLU A 133 -5.23 17.98 15.92
N ARG A 134 -6.42 18.02 16.50
CA ARG A 134 -7.01 19.29 16.94
C ARG A 134 -6.37 19.75 18.27
N ALA A 135 -5.95 21.00 18.33
CA ALA A 135 -5.36 21.65 19.52
C ALA A 135 -6.10 22.95 19.83
N GLY A 136 -7.26 22.84 20.52
CA GLY A 136 -8.15 23.96 20.76
C GLY A 136 -8.79 24.51 19.47
N GLU A 137 -8.55 25.77 19.13
CA GLU A 137 -9.00 26.41 17.89
C GLU A 137 -8.01 26.26 16.73
N ALA A 138 -6.85 25.63 16.96
CA ALA A 138 -5.83 25.37 15.96
C ALA A 138 -5.70 23.85 15.71
N PHE A 139 -4.80 23.52 14.82
CA PHE A 139 -4.40 22.13 14.52
C PHE A 139 -2.90 21.96 14.76
N ARG A 140 -2.50 20.75 15.07
CA ARG A 140 -1.11 20.30 14.97
C ARG A 140 -1.00 19.35 13.79
N VAL A 141 -0.06 19.62 12.92
CA VAL A 141 0.16 18.83 11.69
C VAL A 141 1.54 18.22 11.76
N ARG A 142 1.63 16.93 11.48
CA ARG A 142 2.87 16.17 11.48
C ARG A 142 3.56 16.27 10.13
N GLY A 143 4.74 16.83 10.11
CA GLY A 143 5.59 16.91 8.91
C GLY A 143 6.23 15.57 8.55
N ARG A 144 6.84 15.54 7.36
CA ARG A 144 7.58 14.36 6.86
C ARG A 144 8.78 14.00 7.75
N ASP A 145 9.37 14.96 8.42
CA ASP A 145 10.44 14.80 9.41
C ASP A 145 9.98 14.25 10.77
N GLY A 146 8.70 13.88 10.86
CA GLY A 146 8.08 13.39 12.09
C GLY A 146 7.73 14.46 13.12
N ALA A 147 8.15 15.72 12.91
CA ALA A 147 7.89 16.80 13.85
C ALA A 147 6.46 17.36 13.72
N TRP A 148 5.85 17.65 14.86
CA TRP A 148 4.55 18.31 14.93
C TRP A 148 4.71 19.83 14.83
N ARG A 149 3.86 20.47 14.04
CA ARG A 149 3.82 21.92 13.84
C ARG A 149 2.42 22.44 14.03
N ASP A 150 2.30 23.60 14.66
CA ASP A 150 1.02 24.29 14.78
C ASP A 150 0.60 24.84 13.42
N TYR A 151 -0.69 24.68 13.13
CA TYR A 151 -1.32 25.17 11.91
C TYR A 151 -2.66 25.83 12.27
N ARG A 152 -2.94 26.97 11.68
CA ARG A 152 -4.24 27.67 11.76
C ARG A 152 -4.77 27.88 10.34
N ASP A 153 -6.05 27.63 10.18
CA ASP A 153 -6.77 27.97 8.95
C ASP A 153 -6.91 29.49 8.80
#